data_45184c2d3393b4800870bc52baf7777f
#
_entry.id   45184c2d3393b4800870bc52baf7777f
#
_cell.length_a   1.000
_cell.length_b   1.000
_cell.length_c   1.000
_cell.angle_alpha   90.00
_cell.angle_beta   90.00
_cell.angle_gamma   90.00
#
_symmetry.space_group_name_H-M   'P 1'
#
loop_
_entity.id
_entity.type
_entity.pdbx_description
1 polymer ?
#
loop_
_entity_poly.entity_id
_entity_poly.type
_entity_poly.pdbx_seq_one_letter_code
_entity_poly.pdbx_strand_id
1 'polypeptide(L)'
;TAPLISQAPLLDVSQGVATITLRRPQHRNRLEDGDLLTLLEHIAQVNADASVRALVLTAQPNQPRPVFSAGYHLGAFREDGETGPMPFETVPDALASARPLTLCALPGSVYGGATDLALACDFRFGVEGMELRMPAGALGLHYYPSGMQRYVARLGLGVARKLFLLAETVPDRDLLQLGFLDKLLPASELAGAVQTWCAQVLAMGPLAVQGMKQTLNEIA
;
A
#
# COMPACT_ATOMS: atom_id res chain seq x y z
N THR A 1 -19.32 1.64 22.22
CA THR A 1 -18.15 1.53 21.33
C THR A 1 -17.18 2.61 21.74
N ALA A 2 -15.98 2.22 22.21
CA ALA A 2 -14.92 3.17 22.55
C ALA A 2 -14.58 4.03 21.32
N PRO A 3 -14.28 5.32 21.47
CA PRO A 3 -13.89 6.16 20.35
C PRO A 3 -12.61 5.59 19.71
N LEU A 4 -12.64 5.40 18.39
CA LEU A 4 -11.45 5.03 17.60
C LEU A 4 -10.43 6.18 17.71
N ILE A 5 -9.40 5.99 18.51
CA ILE A 5 -8.35 7.01 18.67
C ILE A 5 -7.48 6.97 17.41
N SER A 6 -7.33 8.13 16.76
CA SER A 6 -6.42 8.29 15.62
C SER A 6 -4.98 8.17 16.11
N GLN A 7 -4.22 7.21 15.59
CA GLN A 7 -2.86 6.88 16.04
C GLN A 7 -1.94 6.61 14.84
N ALA A 8 -0.63 6.71 15.07
CA ALA A 8 0.38 6.30 14.10
C ALA A 8 0.23 4.82 13.69
N PRO A 9 0.74 4.42 12.52
CA PRO A 9 0.74 3.02 12.10
C PRO A 9 1.29 2.08 13.17
N LEU A 10 0.70 0.89 13.31
CA LEU A 10 1.11 -0.13 14.27
C LEU A 10 1.84 -1.25 13.55
N LEU A 11 2.98 -1.68 14.08
CA LEU A 11 3.64 -2.91 13.71
C LEU A 11 3.33 -3.99 14.75
N ASP A 12 2.85 -5.14 14.30
CA ASP A 12 2.76 -6.39 15.05
C ASP A 12 3.59 -7.47 14.35
N VAL A 13 4.38 -8.22 15.10
CA VAL A 13 5.20 -9.31 14.56
C VAL A 13 4.90 -10.57 15.32
N SER A 14 4.43 -11.58 14.62
CA SER A 14 4.10 -12.89 15.20
C SER A 14 4.39 -14.02 14.20
N GLN A 15 5.03 -15.07 14.66
CA GLN A 15 5.25 -16.32 13.92
C GLN A 15 5.80 -16.12 12.50
N GLY A 16 6.73 -15.20 12.32
CA GLY A 16 7.37 -14.91 11.02
C GLY A 16 6.55 -14.02 10.06
N VAL A 17 5.44 -13.48 10.54
CA VAL A 17 4.60 -12.50 9.83
C VAL A 17 4.66 -11.17 10.55
N ALA A 18 4.97 -10.11 9.83
CA ALA A 18 4.81 -8.73 10.28
C ALA A 18 3.51 -8.15 9.69
N THR A 19 2.76 -7.42 10.48
CA THR A 19 1.57 -6.69 10.02
C THR A 19 1.69 -5.23 10.40
N ILE A 20 1.67 -4.35 9.39
CA ILE A 20 1.59 -2.90 9.58
C ILE A 20 0.15 -2.47 9.32
N THR A 21 -0.47 -1.82 10.32
CA THR A 21 -1.87 -1.38 10.26
C THR A 21 -1.96 0.14 10.33
N LEU A 22 -2.53 0.78 9.30
CA LEU A 22 -2.86 2.20 9.32
C LEU A 22 -4.02 2.44 10.30
N ARG A 23 -3.92 3.45 11.19
CA ARG A 23 -4.84 3.61 12.33
C ARG A 23 -5.41 5.01 12.48
N ARG A 24 -5.80 5.65 11.36
CA ARG A 24 -6.54 6.92 11.37
C ARG A 24 -7.94 6.79 10.74
N PRO A 25 -8.79 5.85 11.22
CA PRO A 25 -10.08 5.56 10.58
C PRO A 25 -11.01 6.77 10.52
N GLN A 26 -10.96 7.69 11.48
CA GLN A 26 -11.75 8.93 11.50
C GLN A 26 -11.36 9.89 10.37
N HIS A 27 -10.13 9.80 9.87
CA HIS A 27 -9.60 10.58 8.75
C HIS A 27 -9.40 9.72 7.49
N ARG A 28 -10.19 8.63 7.35
CA ARG A 28 -10.11 7.71 6.22
C ARG A 28 -8.68 7.18 6.01
N ASN A 29 -7.97 6.93 7.11
CA ASN A 29 -6.58 6.45 7.14
C ASN A 29 -5.62 7.28 6.26
N ARG A 30 -5.82 8.59 6.18
CA ARG A 30 -4.86 9.47 5.50
C ARG A 30 -3.50 9.37 6.18
N LEU A 31 -2.45 9.55 5.39
CA LEU A 31 -1.07 9.55 5.86
C LEU A 31 -0.62 10.98 6.16
N GLU A 32 0.04 11.16 7.29
CA GLU A 32 0.66 12.40 7.73
C GLU A 32 2.18 12.22 7.83
N ASP A 33 2.94 13.32 7.94
CA ASP A 33 4.41 13.28 8.00
C ASP A 33 4.95 12.32 9.06
N GLY A 34 4.36 12.34 10.26
CA GLY A 34 4.73 11.41 11.32
C GLY A 34 4.46 9.95 10.99
N ASP A 35 3.43 9.67 10.16
CA ASP A 35 3.13 8.31 9.73
C ASP A 35 4.18 7.80 8.74
N LEU A 36 4.73 8.68 7.88
CA LEU A 36 5.79 8.30 6.94
C LEU A 36 7.06 7.86 7.68
N LEU A 37 7.46 8.62 8.70
CA LEU A 37 8.60 8.25 9.55
C LEU A 37 8.37 6.91 10.25
N THR A 38 7.21 6.74 10.86
CA THR A 38 6.83 5.49 11.55
C THR A 38 6.81 4.30 10.58
N LEU A 39 6.29 4.47 9.36
CA LEU A 39 6.30 3.40 8.34
C LEU A 39 7.71 3.00 7.95
N LEU A 40 8.65 3.95 7.75
CA LEU A 40 10.04 3.65 7.47
C LEU A 40 10.73 2.91 8.61
N GLU A 41 10.50 3.34 9.86
CA GLU A 41 11.04 2.66 11.04
C GLU A 41 10.53 1.21 11.10
N HIS A 42 9.24 0.99 10.85
CA HIS A 42 8.67 -0.36 10.82
C HIS A 42 9.24 -1.22 9.70
N ILE A 43 9.38 -0.68 8.48
CA ILE A 43 9.98 -1.40 7.35
C ILE A 43 11.44 -1.75 7.65
N ALA A 44 12.21 -0.81 8.25
CA ALA A 44 13.59 -1.07 8.65
C ALA A 44 13.69 -2.17 9.71
N GLN A 45 12.81 -2.15 10.71
CA GLN A 45 12.72 -3.18 11.75
C GLN A 45 12.42 -4.55 11.14
N VAL A 46 11.44 -4.63 10.24
CA VAL A 46 11.05 -5.85 9.52
C VAL A 46 12.21 -6.37 8.66
N ASN A 47 12.94 -5.49 7.98
CA ASN A 47 14.11 -5.87 7.17
C ASN A 47 15.25 -6.42 8.03
N ALA A 48 15.45 -5.91 9.23
CA ALA A 48 16.50 -6.36 10.16
C ALA A 48 16.19 -7.71 10.83
N ASP A 49 14.91 -8.06 10.96
CA ASP A 49 14.49 -9.33 11.58
C ASP A 49 14.40 -10.47 10.55
N ALA A 50 15.46 -11.28 10.46
CA ALA A 50 15.51 -12.40 9.53
C ALA A 50 14.41 -13.46 9.74
N SER A 51 13.76 -13.50 10.89
CA SER A 51 12.65 -14.41 11.18
C SER A 51 11.38 -14.02 10.44
N VAL A 52 11.19 -12.72 10.11
CA VAL A 52 10.05 -12.22 9.37
C VAL A 52 10.18 -12.59 7.89
N ARG A 53 9.21 -13.31 7.35
CA ARG A 53 9.18 -13.82 5.98
C ARG A 53 8.06 -13.24 5.14
N ALA A 54 7.01 -12.75 5.79
CA ALA A 54 5.87 -12.08 5.16
C ALA A 54 5.61 -10.74 5.86
N LEU A 55 5.31 -9.70 5.08
CA LEU A 55 4.86 -8.40 5.56
C LEU A 55 3.48 -8.11 4.98
N VAL A 56 2.49 -7.89 5.83
CA VAL A 56 1.15 -7.47 5.46
C VAL A 56 0.97 -5.98 5.80
N LEU A 57 0.58 -5.19 4.81
CA LEU A 57 0.15 -3.81 5.01
C LEU A 57 -1.38 -3.77 4.93
N THR A 58 -2.03 -3.23 5.96
CA THR A 58 -3.48 -3.10 6.01
C THR A 58 -3.91 -1.83 6.74
N ALA A 59 -5.20 -1.64 6.94
CA ALA A 59 -5.75 -0.47 7.64
C ALA A 59 -6.92 -0.85 8.52
N GLN A 60 -7.14 -0.08 9.59
CA GLN A 60 -8.35 -0.18 10.38
C GLN A 60 -9.58 0.15 9.53
N PRO A 61 -10.64 -0.68 9.59
CA PRO A 61 -11.88 -0.40 8.89
C PRO A 61 -12.50 0.93 9.37
N ASN A 62 -13.09 1.66 8.45
CA ASN A 62 -13.85 2.88 8.72
C ASN A 62 -15.23 2.80 8.08
N GLN A 63 -16.16 3.62 8.56
CA GLN A 63 -17.56 3.61 8.15
C GLN A 63 -17.98 5.02 7.70
N PRO A 64 -19.03 5.18 6.87
CA PRO A 64 -19.91 4.16 6.29
C PRO A 64 -19.36 3.49 5.03
N ARG A 65 -18.32 4.06 4.40
CA ARG A 65 -17.67 3.50 3.20
C ARG A 65 -16.22 3.18 3.54
N PRO A 66 -15.87 1.89 3.62
CA PRO A 66 -14.52 1.49 3.97
C PRO A 66 -13.48 2.05 3.00
N VAL A 67 -12.42 2.62 3.55
CA VAL A 67 -11.28 3.17 2.82
C VAL A 67 -10.00 2.63 3.45
N PHE A 68 -9.17 2.01 2.63
CA PHE A 68 -7.82 1.63 3.05
C PHE A 68 -7.03 2.86 3.44
N SER A 69 -6.93 3.85 2.54
CA SER A 69 -6.35 5.16 2.84
C SER A 69 -6.80 6.21 1.82
N ALA A 70 -7.03 7.42 2.31
CA ALA A 70 -7.31 8.59 1.49
C ALA A 70 -6.04 9.21 0.86
N GLY A 71 -4.88 8.61 1.07
CA GLY A 71 -3.60 9.10 0.58
C GLY A 71 -2.88 10.03 1.54
N TYR A 72 -1.83 10.69 1.04
CA TYR A 72 -1.04 11.62 1.82
C TYR A 72 -1.75 12.98 1.99
N HIS A 73 -1.59 13.60 3.15
CA HIS A 73 -2.26 14.85 3.48
C HIS A 73 -1.69 16.02 2.68
N LEU A 74 -2.46 16.55 1.73
CA LEU A 74 -2.04 17.65 0.85
C LEU A 74 -1.81 18.99 1.57
N GLY A 75 -2.32 19.17 2.78
CA GLY A 75 -2.04 20.34 3.62
C GLY A 75 -0.60 20.39 4.13
N ALA A 76 0.18 19.32 3.93
CA ALA A 76 1.63 19.31 4.19
C ALA A 76 2.43 20.00 3.06
N PHE A 77 1.82 20.25 1.88
CA PHE A 77 2.40 21.13 0.87
C PHE A 77 2.20 22.57 1.32
N ARG A 78 3.24 23.15 1.95
CA ARG A 78 3.24 24.54 2.40
C ARG A 78 3.28 25.48 1.20
N GLU A 79 2.65 26.67 1.33
CA GLU A 79 2.67 27.71 0.31
C GLU A 79 4.09 28.21 -0.03
N ASP A 80 5.06 27.96 0.84
CA ASP A 80 6.48 28.28 0.66
C ASP A 80 7.28 27.24 -0.15
N GLY A 81 6.63 26.17 -0.61
CA GLY A 81 7.26 25.11 -1.40
C GLY A 81 8.15 24.16 -0.60
N GLU A 82 8.21 24.31 0.74
CA GLU A 82 8.87 23.33 1.59
C GLU A 82 8.05 22.04 1.60
N THR A 83 8.66 20.97 1.12
CA THR A 83 8.17 19.60 1.30
C THR A 83 8.25 19.25 2.78
N GLY A 84 7.38 18.35 3.25
CA GLY A 84 7.45 17.79 4.61
C GLY A 84 8.86 17.25 4.96
N PRO A 85 9.06 16.69 6.14
CA PRO A 85 10.38 16.30 6.65
C PRO A 85 11.10 15.28 5.76
N MET A 86 10.38 14.69 4.82
CA MET A 86 10.91 13.74 3.83
C MET A 86 9.99 13.63 2.60
N PRO A 87 10.55 13.28 1.42
CA PRO A 87 9.76 12.99 0.23
C PRO A 87 8.86 11.77 0.45
N PHE A 88 7.59 11.86 0.02
CA PHE A 88 6.61 10.77 0.19
C PHE A 88 7.08 9.46 -0.47
N GLU A 89 7.74 9.55 -1.63
CA GLU A 89 8.24 8.39 -2.39
C GLU A 89 9.17 7.49 -1.60
N THR A 90 9.83 8.00 -0.56
CA THR A 90 10.75 7.21 0.28
C THR A 90 10.06 6.00 0.91
N VAL A 91 8.77 6.11 1.25
CA VAL A 91 8.03 5.01 1.89
C VAL A 91 7.65 3.92 0.89
N PRO A 92 6.96 4.20 -0.24
CA PRO A 92 6.68 3.16 -1.24
C PRO A 92 7.97 2.55 -1.83
N ASP A 93 9.05 3.31 -2.00
CA ASP A 93 10.32 2.77 -2.48
C ASP A 93 10.95 1.80 -1.47
N ALA A 94 10.93 2.15 -0.17
CA ALA A 94 11.37 1.26 0.89
C ALA A 94 10.50 -0.02 0.98
N LEU A 95 9.19 0.11 0.79
CA LEU A 95 8.27 -1.03 0.82
C LEU A 95 8.47 -1.96 -0.38
N ALA A 96 8.69 -1.41 -1.59
CA ALA A 96 9.00 -2.19 -2.79
C ALA A 96 10.30 -2.99 -2.64
N SER A 97 11.28 -2.39 -1.94
CA SER A 97 12.59 -3.01 -1.67
C SER A 97 12.60 -3.87 -0.40
N ALA A 98 11.46 -3.99 0.31
CA ALA A 98 11.40 -4.77 1.55
C ALA A 98 11.85 -6.22 1.32
N ARG A 99 12.67 -6.73 2.25
CA ARG A 99 13.25 -8.07 2.15
C ARG A 99 12.21 -9.19 2.12
N PRO A 100 11.19 -9.22 3.00
CA PRO A 100 10.16 -10.25 2.94
C PRO A 100 9.21 -10.04 1.76
N LEU A 101 8.43 -11.07 1.41
CA LEU A 101 7.29 -10.87 0.52
C LEU A 101 6.25 -9.96 1.17
N THR A 102 5.66 -9.07 0.38
CA THR A 102 4.73 -8.06 0.85
C THR A 102 3.34 -8.22 0.24
N LEU A 103 2.32 -8.11 1.08
CA LEU A 103 0.90 -8.12 0.68
C LEU A 103 0.23 -6.85 1.19
N CYS A 104 -0.43 -6.10 0.31
CA CYS A 104 -1.37 -5.08 0.73
C CYS A 104 -2.78 -5.69 0.81
N ALA A 105 -3.33 -5.77 2.01
CA ALA A 105 -4.71 -6.19 2.25
C ALA A 105 -5.58 -4.94 2.36
N LEU A 106 -6.40 -4.70 1.34
CA LEU A 106 -7.20 -3.49 1.16
C LEU A 106 -8.63 -3.73 1.67
N PRO A 107 -8.99 -3.30 2.89
CA PRO A 107 -10.34 -3.47 3.42
C PRO A 107 -11.36 -2.48 2.82
N GLY A 108 -10.96 -1.68 1.85
CA GLY A 108 -11.77 -0.68 1.18
C GLY A 108 -11.02 0.10 0.11
N SER A 109 -11.63 1.16 -0.36
CA SER A 109 -11.12 2.01 -1.45
C SER A 109 -9.77 2.65 -1.15
N VAL A 110 -9.02 2.99 -2.20
CA VAL A 110 -7.67 3.54 -2.09
C VAL A 110 -7.48 4.76 -3.00
N TYR A 111 -6.88 5.82 -2.45
CA TYR A 111 -6.77 7.11 -3.11
C TYR A 111 -5.39 7.74 -3.01
N GLY A 112 -5.03 8.53 -4.03
CA GLY A 112 -3.82 9.35 -4.05
C GLY A 112 -2.54 8.54 -3.82
N GLY A 113 -1.62 9.04 -3.02
CA GLY A 113 -0.35 8.38 -2.73
C GLY A 113 -0.48 6.98 -2.13
N ALA A 114 -1.60 6.66 -1.46
CA ALA A 114 -1.83 5.32 -0.94
C ALA A 114 -2.00 4.27 -2.06
N THR A 115 -2.35 4.68 -3.27
CA THR A 115 -2.42 3.77 -4.42
C THR A 115 -1.04 3.24 -4.80
N ASP A 116 0.00 4.10 -4.75
CA ASP A 116 1.37 3.68 -4.96
C ASP A 116 1.91 2.87 -3.78
N LEU A 117 1.55 3.23 -2.55
CA LEU A 117 1.91 2.43 -1.38
C LEU A 117 1.37 0.98 -1.50
N ALA A 118 0.12 0.82 -1.97
CA ALA A 118 -0.43 -0.51 -2.24
C ALA A 118 0.29 -1.19 -3.41
N LEU A 119 0.57 -0.46 -4.50
CA LEU A 119 1.23 -1.00 -5.68
C LEU A 119 2.70 -1.36 -5.42
N ALA A 120 3.35 -0.75 -4.42
CA ALA A 120 4.68 -1.08 -3.98
C ALA A 120 4.78 -2.47 -3.32
N CYS A 121 3.68 -3.01 -2.79
CA CYS A 121 3.63 -4.40 -2.33
C CYS A 121 3.72 -5.39 -3.49
N ASP A 122 4.23 -6.60 -3.23
CA ASP A 122 4.32 -7.66 -4.23
C ASP A 122 2.91 -8.10 -4.67
N PHE A 123 1.98 -8.23 -3.71
CA PHE A 123 0.60 -8.67 -3.92
C PHE A 123 -0.43 -7.71 -3.31
N ARG A 124 -1.65 -7.73 -3.82
CA ARG A 124 -2.78 -6.88 -3.36
C ARG A 124 -4.07 -7.69 -3.36
N PHE A 125 -4.70 -7.82 -2.20
CA PHE A 125 -6.04 -8.38 -2.06
C PHE A 125 -7.01 -7.26 -1.69
N GLY A 126 -8.08 -7.12 -2.46
CA GLY A 126 -9.09 -6.10 -2.24
C GLY A 126 -10.47 -6.69 -1.98
N VAL A 127 -11.39 -5.85 -1.54
CA VAL A 127 -12.77 -6.22 -1.23
C VAL A 127 -13.73 -5.69 -2.28
N GLU A 128 -14.84 -6.41 -2.49
CA GLU A 128 -15.93 -6.00 -3.36
C GLU A 128 -16.48 -4.62 -2.97
N GLY A 129 -16.83 -3.81 -3.96
CA GLY A 129 -17.32 -2.45 -3.78
C GLY A 129 -16.23 -1.39 -3.56
N MET A 130 -14.95 -1.77 -3.54
CA MET A 130 -13.86 -0.79 -3.49
C MET A 130 -13.62 -0.10 -4.82
N GLU A 131 -12.96 1.05 -4.78
CA GLU A 131 -12.48 1.77 -5.95
C GLU A 131 -11.09 2.35 -5.73
N LEU A 132 -10.43 2.67 -6.83
CA LEU A 132 -9.14 3.37 -6.85
C LEU A 132 -9.28 4.67 -7.61
N ARG A 133 -8.63 5.73 -7.10
CA ARG A 133 -8.43 6.97 -7.85
C ARG A 133 -7.06 7.59 -7.51
N MET A 134 -6.33 7.99 -8.58
CA MET A 134 -5.08 8.75 -8.49
C MET A 134 -5.34 10.18 -8.98
N PRO A 135 -5.66 11.14 -8.08
CA PRO A 135 -6.12 12.46 -8.49
C PRO A 135 -4.99 13.47 -8.77
N ALA A 136 -3.71 13.09 -8.79
CA ALA A 136 -2.58 14.01 -8.89
C ALA A 136 -2.72 15.00 -10.05
N GLY A 137 -3.01 14.54 -11.26
CA GLY A 137 -3.20 15.40 -12.43
C GLY A 137 -4.39 16.37 -12.27
N ALA A 138 -5.50 15.92 -11.69
CA ALA A 138 -6.68 16.77 -11.42
C ALA A 138 -6.42 17.83 -10.34
N LEU A 139 -5.44 17.62 -9.48
CA LEU A 139 -5.02 18.53 -8.41
C LEU A 139 -3.84 19.44 -8.85
N GLY A 140 -3.36 19.32 -10.10
CA GLY A 140 -2.22 20.07 -10.59
C GLY A 140 -0.87 19.63 -10.01
N LEU A 141 -0.81 18.41 -9.47
CA LEU A 141 0.41 17.86 -8.87
C LEU A 141 1.14 16.96 -9.87
N HIS A 142 2.44 17.18 -10.02
CA HIS A 142 3.31 16.25 -10.73
C HIS A 142 3.70 15.11 -9.80
N TYR A 143 3.50 13.86 -10.25
CA TYR A 143 3.86 12.69 -9.46
C TYR A 143 5.34 12.33 -9.63
N TYR A 144 5.95 11.70 -8.64
CA TYR A 144 7.38 11.37 -8.65
C TYR A 144 7.70 10.20 -9.59
N PRO A 145 8.94 10.19 -10.19
CA PRO A 145 9.31 9.23 -11.23
C PRO A 145 9.25 7.76 -10.80
N SER A 146 9.73 7.40 -9.58
CA SER A 146 9.75 6.01 -9.13
C SER A 146 8.33 5.42 -9.00
N GLY A 147 7.36 6.21 -8.55
CA GLY A 147 5.96 5.82 -8.53
C GLY A 147 5.42 5.62 -9.95
N MET A 148 5.61 6.59 -10.86
CA MET A 148 5.14 6.44 -12.25
C MET A 148 5.77 5.22 -12.94
N GLN A 149 7.07 4.95 -12.72
CA GLN A 149 7.73 3.75 -13.22
C GLN A 149 7.05 2.48 -12.71
N ARG A 150 6.71 2.42 -11.41
CA ARG A 150 6.03 1.29 -10.79
C ARG A 150 4.65 1.03 -11.41
N TYR A 151 3.87 2.09 -11.68
CA TYR A 151 2.59 1.96 -12.39
C TYR A 151 2.77 1.43 -13.81
N VAL A 152 3.75 1.93 -14.55
CA VAL A 152 4.03 1.45 -15.92
C VAL A 152 4.49 -0.01 -15.92
N ALA A 153 5.40 -0.37 -15.01
CA ALA A 153 5.91 -1.72 -14.90
C ALA A 153 4.82 -2.75 -14.54
N ARG A 154 3.92 -2.38 -13.62
CA ARG A 154 2.91 -3.32 -13.10
C ARG A 154 1.58 -3.31 -13.84
N LEU A 155 1.16 -2.17 -14.39
CA LEU A 155 -0.16 -2.00 -15.02
C LEU A 155 -0.08 -1.66 -16.51
N GLY A 156 1.11 -1.36 -17.00
CA GLY A 156 1.32 -0.91 -18.37
C GLY A 156 1.04 0.58 -18.57
N LEU A 157 1.66 1.13 -19.63
CA LEU A 157 1.63 2.57 -19.95
C LEU A 157 0.21 3.10 -20.21
N GLY A 158 -0.65 2.29 -20.84
CA GLY A 158 -2.03 2.69 -21.14
C GLY A 158 -2.86 2.96 -19.89
N VAL A 159 -2.77 2.06 -18.90
CA VAL A 159 -3.46 2.20 -17.62
C VAL A 159 -2.86 3.38 -16.83
N ALA A 160 -1.53 3.47 -16.76
CA ALA A 160 -0.86 4.57 -16.07
C ALA A 160 -1.31 5.94 -16.62
N ARG A 161 -1.45 6.10 -17.94
CA ARG A 161 -1.96 7.34 -18.56
C ARG A 161 -3.38 7.67 -18.12
N LYS A 162 -4.29 6.70 -18.10
CA LYS A 162 -5.69 6.92 -17.64
C LYS A 162 -5.71 7.40 -16.19
N LEU A 163 -4.94 6.76 -15.32
CA LEU A 163 -4.91 7.08 -13.91
C LEU A 163 -4.29 8.46 -13.64
N PHE A 164 -3.11 8.75 -14.21
CA PHE A 164 -2.40 10.00 -13.92
C PHE A 164 -2.93 11.21 -14.71
N LEU A 165 -3.27 11.03 -15.98
CA LEU A 165 -3.61 12.16 -16.86
C LEU A 165 -5.11 12.48 -16.84
N LEU A 166 -5.97 11.49 -16.60
CA LEU A 166 -7.43 11.67 -16.57
C LEU A 166 -8.02 11.56 -15.16
N ALA A 167 -7.23 11.09 -14.18
CA ALA A 167 -7.69 10.82 -12.82
C ALA A 167 -8.97 9.95 -12.78
N GLU A 168 -9.05 8.96 -13.67
CA GLU A 168 -10.18 8.05 -13.74
C GLU A 168 -10.35 7.30 -12.40
N THR A 169 -11.62 7.13 -11.99
CA THR A 169 -11.97 6.23 -10.90
C THR A 169 -12.16 4.83 -11.48
N VAL A 170 -11.44 3.87 -10.91
CA VAL A 170 -11.46 2.47 -11.36
C VAL A 170 -12.20 1.61 -10.32
N PRO A 171 -13.31 0.97 -10.69
CA PRO A 171 -14.08 0.11 -9.79
C PRO A 171 -13.39 -1.24 -9.57
N ASP A 172 -13.81 -1.96 -8.57
CA ASP A 172 -13.22 -3.19 -8.04
C ASP A 172 -12.95 -4.29 -9.09
N ARG A 173 -13.93 -4.58 -9.95
CA ARG A 173 -13.79 -5.61 -10.99
C ARG A 173 -12.75 -5.24 -12.04
N ASP A 174 -12.71 -3.96 -12.41
CA ASP A 174 -11.72 -3.46 -13.35
C ASP A 174 -10.33 -3.48 -12.73
N LEU A 175 -10.20 -3.20 -11.41
CA LEU A 175 -8.94 -3.33 -10.69
C LEU A 175 -8.36 -4.74 -10.75
N LEU A 176 -9.22 -5.76 -10.68
CA LEU A 176 -8.81 -7.16 -10.87
C LEU A 176 -8.38 -7.44 -12.32
N GLN A 177 -9.15 -6.96 -13.30
CA GLN A 177 -8.85 -7.17 -14.72
C GLN A 177 -7.56 -6.46 -15.17
N LEU A 178 -7.28 -5.29 -14.62
CA LEU A 178 -6.08 -4.50 -14.91
C LEU A 178 -4.81 -5.06 -14.22
N GLY A 179 -4.97 -6.02 -13.31
CA GLY A 179 -3.85 -6.57 -12.54
C GLY A 179 -3.41 -5.68 -11.37
N PHE A 180 -4.18 -4.65 -11.01
CA PHE A 180 -3.93 -3.94 -9.75
C PHE A 180 -4.21 -4.84 -8.56
N LEU A 181 -5.31 -5.59 -8.56
CA LEU A 181 -5.62 -6.61 -7.56
C LEU A 181 -5.24 -8.00 -8.05
N ASP A 182 -4.64 -8.80 -7.17
CA ASP A 182 -4.41 -10.23 -7.38
C ASP A 182 -5.64 -11.08 -6.96
N LYS A 183 -6.43 -10.55 -6.00
CA LYS A 183 -7.71 -11.12 -5.58
C LYS A 183 -8.73 -10.03 -5.26
N LEU A 184 -9.98 -10.30 -5.64
CA LEU A 184 -11.16 -9.51 -5.25
C LEU A 184 -12.08 -10.45 -4.46
N LEU A 185 -12.42 -10.07 -3.23
CA LEU A 185 -13.06 -10.95 -2.25
C LEU A 185 -14.23 -10.24 -1.54
N PRO A 186 -15.25 -10.97 -1.08
CA PRO A 186 -16.14 -10.44 -0.06
C PRO A 186 -15.36 -9.97 1.17
N ALA A 187 -15.77 -8.87 1.79
CA ALA A 187 -15.04 -8.28 2.93
C ALA A 187 -14.84 -9.29 4.09
N SER A 188 -15.80 -10.20 4.29
CA SER A 188 -15.73 -11.27 5.30
C SER A 188 -14.64 -12.32 5.04
N GLU A 189 -14.16 -12.44 3.81
CA GLU A 189 -13.18 -13.45 3.41
C GLU A 189 -11.73 -12.90 3.38
N LEU A 190 -11.55 -11.58 3.44
CA LEU A 190 -10.23 -10.95 3.32
C LEU A 190 -9.24 -11.50 4.36
N ALA A 191 -9.63 -11.56 5.63
CA ALA A 191 -8.76 -12.01 6.70
C ALA A 191 -8.30 -13.46 6.50
N GLY A 192 -9.21 -14.36 6.13
CA GLY A 192 -8.90 -15.77 5.84
C GLY A 192 -7.96 -15.93 4.64
N ALA A 193 -8.18 -15.13 3.58
CA ALA A 193 -7.31 -15.13 2.41
C ALA A 193 -5.89 -14.65 2.74
N VAL A 194 -5.75 -13.62 3.59
CA VAL A 194 -4.45 -13.12 4.08
C VAL A 194 -3.74 -14.21 4.89
N GLN A 195 -4.43 -14.88 5.81
CA GLN A 195 -3.85 -15.99 6.59
C GLN A 195 -3.36 -17.12 5.69
N THR A 196 -4.14 -17.51 4.70
CA THR A 196 -3.78 -18.55 3.72
C THR A 196 -2.53 -18.15 2.94
N TRP A 197 -2.45 -16.90 2.47
CA TRP A 197 -1.28 -16.39 1.78
C TRP A 197 -0.04 -16.38 2.68
N CYS A 198 -0.16 -15.93 3.93
CA CYS A 198 0.95 -15.96 4.90
C CYS A 198 1.46 -17.39 5.13
N ALA A 199 0.56 -18.36 5.32
CA ALA A 199 0.93 -19.76 5.50
C ALA A 199 1.67 -20.30 4.26
N GLN A 200 1.24 -19.95 3.05
CA GLN A 200 1.91 -20.30 1.80
C GLN A 200 3.32 -19.72 1.74
N VAL A 201 3.49 -18.42 2.06
CA VAL A 201 4.82 -17.76 2.07
C VAL A 201 5.76 -18.42 3.07
N LEU A 202 5.26 -18.73 4.27
CA LEU A 202 6.05 -19.38 5.32
C LEU A 202 6.50 -20.81 4.95
N ALA A 203 5.78 -21.48 4.05
CA ALA A 203 6.16 -22.81 3.54
C ALA A 203 7.23 -22.77 2.44
N MET A 204 7.51 -21.60 1.84
CA MET A 204 8.48 -21.45 0.74
C MET A 204 9.91 -21.40 1.24
N GLY A 205 10.89 -21.64 0.36
CA GLY A 205 12.32 -21.44 0.64
C GLY A 205 12.69 -19.95 0.69
N PRO A 206 13.03 -19.36 1.85
CA PRO A 206 13.13 -17.91 2.00
C PRO A 206 14.18 -17.27 1.11
N LEU A 207 15.36 -17.83 1.00
CA LEU A 207 16.45 -17.26 0.20
C LEU A 207 16.13 -17.25 -1.30
N ALA A 208 15.51 -18.33 -1.80
CA ALA A 208 15.12 -18.42 -3.20
C ALA A 208 14.05 -17.39 -3.55
N VAL A 209 13.02 -17.25 -2.70
CA VAL A 209 11.92 -16.30 -2.90
C VAL A 209 12.40 -14.85 -2.83
N GLN A 210 13.24 -14.52 -1.85
CA GLN A 210 13.80 -13.18 -1.70
C GLN A 210 14.73 -12.82 -2.87
N GLY A 211 15.59 -13.76 -3.31
CA GLY A 211 16.45 -13.55 -4.47
C GLY A 211 15.66 -13.33 -5.77
N MET A 212 14.62 -14.13 -6.01
CA MET A 212 13.75 -13.93 -7.18
C MET A 212 12.99 -12.60 -7.12
N LYS A 213 12.50 -12.19 -5.94
CA LYS A 213 11.86 -10.87 -5.76
C LYS A 213 12.83 -9.75 -6.14
N GLN A 214 14.08 -9.80 -5.63
CA GLN A 214 15.08 -8.79 -5.95
C GLN A 214 15.34 -8.74 -7.46
N THR A 215 15.57 -9.86 -8.10
CA THR A 215 15.81 -9.92 -9.55
C THR A 215 14.61 -9.40 -10.35
N LEU A 216 13.37 -9.73 -9.96
CA LEU A 216 12.17 -9.23 -10.61
C LEU A 216 12.04 -7.70 -10.46
N ASN A 217 12.39 -7.13 -9.31
CA ASN A 217 12.40 -5.69 -9.10
C ASN A 217 13.50 -4.97 -9.92
N GLU A 218 14.64 -5.64 -10.16
CA GLU A 218 15.73 -5.10 -11.01
C GLU A 218 15.36 -5.11 -12.51
N ILE A 219 14.48 -6.03 -12.93
CA ILE A 219 14.01 -6.13 -14.32
C ILE A 219 12.90 -5.09 -14.62
N ALA A 220 12.08 -4.73 -13.62
CA ALA A 220 10.92 -3.87 -13.77
C ALA A 220 11.30 -2.37 -13.80
#